data_beb771d73378f1b10dbc961ac0d50910
#
_entry.id   beb771d73378f1b10dbc961ac0d50910
#
_cell.length_a   1.000
_cell.length_b   1.000
_cell.length_c   1.000
_cell.angle_alpha   90.00
_cell.angle_beta   90.00
_cell.angle_gamma   90.00
#
_symmetry.space_group_name_H-M   'P 1'
#
loop_
_entity.id
_entity.type
_entity.pdbx_description
1 polymer ?
#
loop_
_entity_poly.entity_id
_entity_poly.type
_entity_poly.pdbx_seq_one_letter_code
_entity_poly.pdbx_strand_id
1 'polypeptide(L)'
;MSDTGNPAPIHKAVLGLNGGPTDELVVHLGCQLAKPQSGELVAVHVIEVDWRHELSEEMTDENLAASAVLDLAEGIAERYKVKLSGDLLQAREVAAALVDEAIELGADAILVGLPYRKRFGGDFALGTTIPYILQNAPCQVIVVREPVPVAGERHDGRQQVTAGAGLGLR
;
A
#
# COMPACT_ATOMS: atom_id res chain seq x y z
N MET A 1 -3.56 -29.61 -16.33
CA MET A 1 -4.87 -29.29 -15.72
C MET A 1 -4.66 -28.02 -14.89
N SER A 2 -5.11 -26.91 -15.36
CA SER A 2 -5.05 -25.65 -14.60
C SER A 2 -6.04 -25.78 -13.47
N ASP A 3 -5.56 -25.72 -12.24
CA ASP A 3 -6.40 -25.64 -11.04
C ASP A 3 -7.06 -24.25 -11.04
N THR A 4 -8.28 -24.19 -11.55
CA THR A 4 -9.02 -22.96 -11.81
C THR A 4 -9.72 -22.39 -10.57
N GLY A 5 -9.36 -22.85 -9.38
CA GLY A 5 -10.07 -22.49 -8.15
C GLY A 5 -9.26 -21.77 -7.06
N ASN A 6 -7.94 -21.76 -7.14
CA ASN A 6 -7.09 -21.14 -6.11
C ASN A 6 -6.25 -20.01 -6.73
N PRO A 7 -6.18 -18.83 -6.13
CA PRO A 7 -5.29 -17.79 -6.60
C PRO A 7 -3.84 -18.30 -6.58
N ALA A 8 -3.06 -17.94 -7.59
CA ALA A 8 -1.66 -18.33 -7.66
C ALA A 8 -0.92 -17.86 -6.39
N PRO A 9 -0.05 -18.71 -5.83
CA PRO A 9 0.72 -18.33 -4.64
C PRO A 9 1.64 -17.14 -4.98
N ILE A 10 1.82 -16.25 -4.02
CA ILE A 10 2.68 -15.07 -4.18
C ILE A 10 4.05 -15.39 -3.59
N HIS A 11 5.02 -15.64 -4.45
CA HIS A 11 6.42 -15.83 -4.07
C HIS A 11 7.22 -14.54 -4.16
N LYS A 12 6.84 -13.64 -5.06
CA LYS A 12 7.44 -12.32 -5.20
C LYS A 12 6.37 -11.29 -5.55
N ALA A 13 6.30 -10.21 -4.79
CA ALA A 13 5.37 -9.12 -5.09
C ALA A 13 6.05 -7.75 -5.02
N VAL A 14 5.62 -6.87 -5.92
CA VAL A 14 5.96 -5.44 -5.90
C VAL A 14 4.88 -4.69 -5.13
N LEU A 15 5.28 -3.87 -4.16
CA LEU A 15 4.42 -2.98 -3.40
C LEU A 15 4.67 -1.55 -3.86
N GLY A 16 3.72 -0.96 -4.57
CA GLY A 16 3.80 0.45 -4.96
C GLY A 16 3.37 1.34 -3.81
N LEU A 17 4.33 2.08 -3.24
CA LEU A 17 4.14 2.97 -2.09
C LEU A 17 4.35 4.42 -2.51
N ASN A 18 3.54 5.33 -1.99
CA ASN A 18 3.58 6.74 -2.36
C ASN A 18 3.65 7.72 -1.18
N GLY A 19 3.85 7.23 0.04
CA GLY A 19 3.81 8.03 1.26
C GLY A 19 2.39 8.36 1.73
N GLY A 20 1.38 7.69 1.16
CA GLY A 20 -0.01 7.93 1.47
C GLY A 20 -0.58 7.07 2.60
N PRO A 21 -1.82 7.34 3.01
CA PRO A 21 -2.44 6.69 4.16
C PRO A 21 -2.73 5.20 3.96
N THR A 22 -2.69 4.71 2.73
CA THR A 22 -2.94 3.29 2.40
C THR A 22 -1.68 2.44 2.38
N ASP A 23 -0.49 3.03 2.45
CA ASP A 23 0.78 2.31 2.33
C ASP A 23 0.95 1.22 3.40
N GLU A 24 0.63 1.53 4.65
CA GLU A 24 0.71 0.53 5.72
C GLU A 24 -0.21 -0.67 5.45
N LEU A 25 -1.43 -0.43 4.95
CA LEU A 25 -2.36 -1.51 4.59
C LEU A 25 -1.82 -2.37 3.46
N VAL A 26 -1.19 -1.76 2.45
CA VAL A 26 -0.54 -2.47 1.33
C VAL A 26 0.57 -3.37 1.86
N VAL A 27 1.44 -2.85 2.72
CA VAL A 27 2.56 -3.64 3.29
C VAL A 27 2.05 -4.76 4.18
N HIS A 28 1.09 -4.50 5.07
CA HIS A 28 0.50 -5.53 5.92
C HIS A 28 -0.13 -6.66 5.10
N LEU A 29 -0.91 -6.32 4.07
CA LEU A 29 -1.53 -7.31 3.19
C LEU A 29 -0.47 -8.09 2.41
N GLY A 30 0.53 -7.40 1.84
CA GLY A 30 1.65 -8.05 1.15
C GLY A 30 2.34 -9.08 2.03
N CYS A 31 2.65 -8.71 3.28
CA CYS A 31 3.27 -9.64 4.24
C CYS A 31 2.38 -10.85 4.53
N GLN A 32 1.08 -10.65 4.70
CA GLN A 32 0.15 -11.76 4.95
C GLN A 32 0.05 -12.73 3.77
N LEU A 33 0.10 -12.21 2.55
CA LEU A 33 0.02 -13.02 1.33
C LEU A 33 1.32 -13.74 1.01
N ALA A 34 2.48 -13.11 1.24
CA ALA A 34 3.79 -13.70 0.95
C ALA A 34 4.24 -14.71 2.02
N LYS A 35 3.89 -14.49 3.28
CA LYS A 35 4.37 -15.29 4.42
C LYS A 35 4.14 -16.81 4.27
N PRO A 36 2.96 -17.31 3.87
CA PRO A 36 2.71 -18.73 3.73
C PRO A 36 3.61 -19.44 2.72
N GLN A 37 4.12 -18.68 1.75
CA GLN A 37 4.97 -19.17 0.66
C GLN A 37 6.45 -18.90 0.90
N SER A 38 6.82 -18.33 2.06
CA SER A 38 8.17 -17.79 2.30
C SER A 38 8.59 -16.84 1.18
N GLY A 39 7.63 -16.09 0.64
CA GLY A 39 7.80 -15.15 -0.45
C GLY A 39 8.56 -13.90 -0.03
N GLU A 40 9.01 -13.14 -1.01
CA GLU A 40 9.70 -11.87 -0.81
C GLU A 40 8.89 -10.70 -1.39
N LEU A 41 9.06 -9.55 -0.77
CA LEU A 41 8.41 -8.32 -1.17
C LEU A 41 9.46 -7.29 -1.61
N VAL A 42 9.12 -6.52 -2.63
CA VAL A 42 9.90 -5.36 -3.06
C VAL A 42 9.00 -4.12 -2.93
N ALA A 43 9.30 -3.29 -1.95
CA ALA A 43 8.63 -2.01 -1.78
C ALA A 43 9.26 -0.99 -2.72
N VAL A 44 8.46 -0.44 -3.62
CA VAL A 44 8.92 0.51 -4.64
C VAL A 44 8.27 1.87 -4.39
N HIS A 45 9.09 2.88 -4.20
CA HIS A 45 8.68 4.27 -4.21
C HIS A 45 9.20 4.93 -5.48
N VAL A 46 8.32 5.54 -6.26
CA VAL A 46 8.69 6.23 -7.50
C VAL A 46 8.58 7.73 -7.29
N ILE A 47 9.70 8.43 -7.43
CA ILE A 47 9.74 9.89 -7.51
C ILE A 47 9.41 10.27 -8.95
N GLU A 48 8.27 10.96 -9.12
CA GLU A 48 7.89 11.49 -10.43
C GLU A 48 8.71 12.73 -10.76
N VAL A 49 9.48 12.68 -11.84
CA VAL A 49 10.34 13.77 -12.30
C VAL A 49 9.67 14.52 -13.43
N ASP A 50 9.40 15.82 -13.23
CA ASP A 50 8.85 16.69 -14.27
C ASP A 50 9.79 16.75 -15.48
N TRP A 51 9.22 16.93 -16.68
CA TRP A 51 9.96 17.02 -17.96
C TRP A 51 10.98 18.17 -18.03
N ARG A 52 10.90 19.11 -17.10
CA ARG A 52 11.85 20.24 -16.97
C ARG A 52 13.15 19.85 -16.26
N HIS A 53 13.19 18.70 -15.57
CA HIS A 53 14.34 18.20 -14.83
C HIS A 53 14.94 16.98 -15.51
N GLU A 54 16.22 16.76 -15.32
CA GLU A 54 16.88 15.53 -15.76
C GLU A 54 16.52 14.37 -14.79
N LEU A 55 16.39 13.15 -15.33
CA LEU A 55 16.12 11.97 -14.50
C LEU A 55 17.23 11.65 -13.50
N SER A 56 18.44 12.15 -13.75
CA SER A 56 19.63 11.99 -12.90
C SER A 56 19.80 13.10 -11.88
N GLU A 57 18.89 14.09 -11.85
CA GLU A 57 18.96 15.20 -10.89
C GLU A 57 18.69 14.71 -9.47
N GLU A 58 19.55 15.11 -8.53
CA GLU A 58 19.36 14.74 -7.12
C GLU A 58 18.21 15.54 -6.50
N MET A 59 17.14 14.87 -6.18
CA MET A 59 15.97 15.41 -5.49
C MET A 59 16.07 15.08 -4.00
N THR A 60 16.90 15.83 -3.28
CA THR A 60 17.32 15.48 -1.90
C THR A 60 16.15 15.37 -0.92
N ASP A 61 15.20 16.30 -0.97
CA ASP A 61 14.05 16.31 -0.05
C ASP A 61 13.08 15.18 -0.36
N GLU A 62 12.83 14.91 -1.64
CA GLU A 62 12.01 13.80 -2.10
C GLU A 62 12.66 12.45 -1.76
N ASN A 63 13.99 12.34 -1.89
CA ASN A 63 14.73 11.14 -1.52
C ASN A 63 14.62 10.86 -0.02
N LEU A 64 14.69 11.87 0.84
CA LEU A 64 14.51 11.71 2.29
C LEU A 64 13.11 11.24 2.64
N ALA A 65 12.08 11.84 2.03
CA ALA A 65 10.70 11.43 2.24
C ALA A 65 10.44 10.00 1.75
N ALA A 66 10.99 9.64 0.60
CA ALA A 66 10.89 8.30 0.04
C ALA A 66 11.59 7.26 0.90
N SER A 67 12.79 7.56 1.42
CA SER A 67 13.51 6.67 2.34
C SER A 67 12.68 6.37 3.58
N ALA A 68 12.03 7.38 4.16
CA ALA A 68 11.16 7.17 5.33
C ALA A 68 9.98 6.23 5.04
N VAL A 69 9.42 6.27 3.83
CA VAL A 69 8.35 5.35 3.39
C VAL A 69 8.87 3.92 3.31
N LEU A 70 10.06 3.73 2.74
CA LEU A 70 10.68 2.41 2.61
C LEU A 70 11.10 1.84 3.97
N ASP A 71 11.68 2.65 4.85
CA ASP A 71 12.05 2.26 6.22
C ASP A 71 10.82 1.79 7.03
N LEU A 72 9.68 2.48 6.87
CA LEU A 72 8.43 2.07 7.49
C LEU A 72 7.98 0.70 6.98
N ALA A 73 8.06 0.47 5.66
CA ALA A 73 7.70 -0.81 5.06
C ALA A 73 8.58 -1.96 5.57
N GLU A 74 9.89 -1.74 5.65
CA GLU A 74 10.85 -2.70 6.19
C GLU A 74 10.54 -3.03 7.65
N GLY A 75 10.30 -2.02 8.49
CA GLY A 75 9.93 -2.22 9.90
C GLY A 75 8.62 -3.00 10.10
N ILE A 76 7.66 -2.86 9.18
CA ILE A 76 6.44 -3.69 9.19
C ILE A 76 6.78 -5.13 8.82
N ALA A 77 7.54 -5.35 7.73
CA ALA A 77 7.89 -6.68 7.24
C ALA A 77 8.72 -7.49 8.25
N GLU A 78 9.61 -6.84 8.99
CA GLU A 78 10.37 -7.47 10.08
C GLU A 78 9.45 -8.09 11.13
N ARG A 79 8.38 -7.40 11.52
CA ARG A 79 7.39 -7.92 12.48
C ARG A 79 6.68 -9.17 11.98
N TYR A 80 6.47 -9.29 10.67
CA TYR A 80 5.92 -10.47 10.01
C TYR A 80 6.96 -11.57 9.77
N LYS A 81 8.26 -11.24 9.88
CA LYS A 81 9.38 -12.11 9.46
C LYS A 81 9.28 -12.46 7.97
N VAL A 82 8.93 -11.49 7.16
CA VAL A 82 8.89 -11.56 5.70
C VAL A 82 10.05 -10.76 5.15
N LYS A 83 10.74 -11.31 4.16
CA LYS A 83 11.82 -10.60 3.48
C LYS A 83 11.23 -9.47 2.63
N LEU A 84 11.66 -8.25 2.88
CA LEU A 84 11.31 -7.07 2.10
C LEU A 84 12.58 -6.27 1.79
N SER A 85 12.71 -5.82 0.55
CA SER A 85 13.69 -4.83 0.13
C SER A 85 12.98 -3.57 -0.36
N GLY A 86 13.63 -2.42 -0.17
CA GLY A 86 13.12 -1.14 -0.65
C GLY A 86 13.88 -0.66 -1.88
N ASP A 87 13.16 -0.25 -2.92
CA ASP A 87 13.71 0.35 -4.13
C ASP A 87 13.13 1.74 -4.38
N LEU A 88 14.03 2.69 -4.63
CA LEU A 88 13.71 4.06 -4.94
C LEU A 88 13.98 4.32 -6.42
N LEU A 89 12.95 4.63 -7.18
CA LEU A 89 13.03 4.90 -8.60
C LEU A 89 12.73 6.36 -8.91
N GLN A 90 13.34 6.88 -9.97
CA GLN A 90 12.97 8.16 -10.58
C GLN A 90 12.40 7.90 -11.97
N ALA A 91 11.19 8.39 -12.26
CA ALA A 91 10.55 8.16 -13.54
C ALA A 91 9.65 9.32 -13.94
N ARG A 92 9.30 9.39 -15.23
CA ARG A 92 8.32 10.34 -15.76
C ARG A 92 6.89 9.91 -15.48
N GLU A 93 6.66 8.60 -15.45
CA GLU A 93 5.36 7.97 -15.29
C GLU A 93 5.43 6.90 -14.20
N VAL A 94 4.84 7.17 -13.05
CA VAL A 94 4.87 6.28 -11.87
C VAL A 94 4.32 4.89 -12.20
N ALA A 95 3.21 4.85 -12.91
CA ALA A 95 2.53 3.58 -13.22
C ALA A 95 3.36 2.68 -14.15
N ALA A 96 4.00 3.28 -15.16
CA ALA A 96 4.88 2.56 -16.08
C ALA A 96 6.10 2.00 -15.35
N ALA A 97 6.72 2.80 -14.48
CA ALA A 97 7.88 2.37 -13.69
C ALA A 97 7.54 1.17 -12.78
N LEU A 98 6.36 1.17 -12.14
CA LEU A 98 5.93 0.03 -11.30
C LEU A 98 5.68 -1.24 -12.13
N VAL A 99 5.12 -1.11 -13.32
CA VAL A 99 4.89 -2.26 -14.23
C VAL A 99 6.22 -2.80 -14.74
N ASP A 100 7.13 -1.93 -15.18
CA ASP A 100 8.45 -2.31 -15.68
C ASP A 100 9.26 -3.00 -14.59
N GLU A 101 9.24 -2.49 -13.36
CA GLU A 101 9.88 -3.11 -12.20
C GLU A 101 9.33 -4.52 -11.92
N ALA A 102 8.00 -4.67 -11.96
CA ALA A 102 7.39 -5.97 -11.78
C ALA A 102 7.76 -6.98 -12.87
N ILE A 103 7.92 -6.52 -14.11
CA ILE A 103 8.39 -7.34 -15.23
C ILE A 103 9.84 -7.76 -15.00
N GLU A 104 10.72 -6.82 -14.67
CA GLU A 104 12.14 -7.06 -14.47
C GLU A 104 12.41 -8.05 -13.32
N LEU A 105 11.67 -7.91 -12.23
CA LEU A 105 11.74 -8.79 -11.08
C LEU A 105 11.06 -10.15 -11.27
N GLY A 106 10.26 -10.31 -12.32
CA GLY A 106 9.41 -11.49 -12.50
C GLY A 106 8.40 -11.66 -11.39
N ALA A 107 7.78 -10.56 -10.96
CA ALA A 107 6.84 -10.57 -9.83
C ALA A 107 5.54 -11.29 -10.17
N ASP A 108 4.99 -12.00 -9.19
CA ASP A 108 3.69 -12.69 -9.27
C ASP A 108 2.51 -11.73 -9.08
N ALA A 109 2.75 -10.62 -8.39
CA ALA A 109 1.73 -9.63 -8.10
C ALA A 109 2.30 -8.21 -7.94
N ILE A 110 1.43 -7.22 -8.25
CA ILE A 110 1.62 -5.82 -7.86
C ILE A 110 0.51 -5.46 -6.87
N LEU A 111 0.88 -4.93 -5.71
CA LEU A 111 -0.05 -4.38 -4.73
C LEU A 111 0.07 -2.86 -4.70
N VAL A 112 -1.03 -2.15 -4.82
CA VAL A 112 -1.07 -0.69 -4.77
C VAL A 112 -2.22 -0.19 -3.92
N GLY A 113 -1.99 0.91 -3.22
CA GLY A 113 -3.00 1.57 -2.42
C GLY A 113 -3.88 2.50 -3.25
N LEU A 114 -5.15 2.56 -2.88
CA LEU A 114 -6.12 3.50 -3.45
C LEU A 114 -6.78 4.26 -2.30
N PRO A 115 -6.29 5.46 -1.94
CA PRO A 115 -6.91 6.25 -0.90
C PRO A 115 -8.32 6.69 -1.33
N TYR A 116 -9.27 6.60 -0.39
CA TYR A 116 -10.63 7.06 -0.65
C TYR A 116 -10.68 8.58 -0.69
N ARG A 117 -10.77 9.13 -1.88
CA ARG A 117 -10.94 10.56 -2.10
C ARG A 117 -12.25 10.83 -2.80
N LYS A 118 -13.16 11.56 -2.14
CA LYS A 118 -14.26 12.21 -2.84
C LYS A 118 -13.76 13.51 -3.43
N ARG A 119 -13.99 13.74 -4.72
CA ARG A 119 -13.92 15.08 -5.27
C ARG A 119 -15.02 15.93 -4.64
N PHE A 120 -14.77 17.21 -4.42
CA PHE A 120 -15.74 18.16 -3.90
C PHE A 120 -17.06 18.04 -4.71
N GLY A 121 -18.12 17.51 -4.06
CA GLY A 121 -19.45 17.38 -4.67
C GLY A 121 -19.59 16.32 -5.76
N GLY A 122 -18.64 15.40 -5.95
CA GLY A 122 -18.62 14.47 -7.07
C GLY A 122 -18.24 13.03 -6.73
N ASP A 123 -18.09 12.26 -7.79
CA ASP A 123 -17.81 10.83 -7.76
C ASP A 123 -16.37 10.50 -7.29
N PHE A 124 -16.20 9.26 -6.87
CA PHE A 124 -14.91 8.68 -6.55
C PHE A 124 -13.95 8.73 -7.77
N ALA A 125 -12.73 9.24 -7.58
CA ALA A 125 -11.75 9.37 -8.66
C ALA A 125 -10.59 8.38 -8.47
N LEU A 126 -10.34 7.56 -9.50
CA LEU A 126 -9.25 6.57 -9.53
C LEU A 126 -7.87 7.17 -9.88
N GLY A 127 -7.82 8.36 -10.47
CA GLY A 127 -6.58 8.88 -11.06
C GLY A 127 -6.15 8.11 -12.32
N THR A 128 -4.89 8.20 -12.69
CA THR A 128 -4.33 7.57 -13.91
C THR A 128 -3.49 6.33 -13.60
N THR A 129 -2.86 6.25 -12.45
CA THR A 129 -1.93 5.19 -12.06
C THR A 129 -2.59 3.82 -12.01
N ILE A 130 -3.70 3.69 -11.27
CA ILE A 130 -4.40 2.41 -11.11
C ILE A 130 -4.93 1.86 -12.44
N PRO A 131 -5.65 2.63 -13.27
CA PRO A 131 -6.08 2.16 -14.58
C PRO A 131 -4.93 1.69 -15.48
N TYR A 132 -3.81 2.40 -15.47
CA TYR A 132 -2.65 2.00 -16.26
C TYR A 132 -2.08 0.65 -15.81
N ILE A 133 -1.90 0.44 -14.50
CA ILE A 133 -1.40 -0.82 -13.94
C ILE A 133 -2.35 -1.97 -14.29
N LEU A 134 -3.66 -1.77 -14.11
CA LEU A 134 -4.68 -2.78 -14.44
C LEU A 134 -4.69 -3.19 -15.91
N GLN A 135 -4.32 -2.29 -16.82
CA GLN A 135 -4.26 -2.55 -18.26
C GLN A 135 -2.95 -3.20 -18.71
N ASN A 136 -1.83 -2.93 -18.03
CA ASN A 136 -0.50 -3.23 -18.54
C ASN A 136 0.28 -4.24 -17.69
N ALA A 137 -0.11 -4.50 -16.44
CA ALA A 137 0.60 -5.46 -15.60
C ALA A 137 0.45 -6.90 -16.13
N PRO A 138 1.55 -7.65 -16.29
CA PRO A 138 1.50 -9.03 -16.75
C PRO A 138 1.19 -10.04 -15.64
N CYS A 139 1.07 -9.58 -14.40
CA CYS A 139 0.87 -10.37 -13.20
C CYS A 139 -0.44 -10.01 -12.50
N GLN A 140 -0.71 -10.62 -11.35
CA GLN A 140 -1.89 -10.26 -10.55
C GLN A 140 -1.79 -8.82 -10.05
N VAL A 141 -2.91 -8.10 -10.04
CA VAL A 141 -2.98 -6.73 -9.51
C VAL A 141 -3.96 -6.72 -8.34
N ILE A 142 -3.48 -6.27 -7.19
CA ILE A 142 -4.26 -6.13 -5.97
C ILE A 142 -4.33 -4.66 -5.60
N VAL A 143 -5.53 -4.10 -5.65
CA VAL A 143 -5.79 -2.72 -5.26
C VAL A 143 -6.36 -2.70 -3.85
N VAL A 144 -5.65 -2.05 -2.94
CA VAL A 144 -6.04 -1.95 -1.53
C VAL A 144 -6.64 -0.58 -1.27
N ARG A 145 -7.94 -0.55 -1.00
CA ARG A 145 -8.65 0.67 -0.60
C ARG A 145 -8.96 0.62 0.89
N GLU A 146 -8.73 1.72 1.59
CA GLU A 146 -9.13 1.87 2.97
C GLU A 146 -10.65 1.73 3.16
N PRO A 147 -11.12 1.25 4.34
CA PRO A 147 -12.53 1.19 4.63
C PRO A 147 -13.16 2.59 4.61
N VAL A 148 -14.36 2.69 4.05
CA VAL A 148 -15.17 3.91 4.13
C VAL A 148 -16.06 3.83 5.34
N PRO A 149 -16.04 4.82 6.27
CA PRO A 149 -16.96 4.85 7.40
C PRO A 149 -18.42 4.82 6.93
N VAL A 150 -19.17 3.84 7.39
CA VAL A 150 -20.62 3.79 7.14
C VAL A 150 -21.27 4.90 7.96
N ALA A 151 -21.99 5.80 7.30
CA ALA A 151 -22.74 6.85 7.97
C ALA A 151 -23.82 6.19 8.86
N GLY A 152 -23.59 6.12 10.18
CA GLY A 152 -24.54 5.52 11.12
C GLY A 152 -23.92 4.85 12.35
N GLU A 153 -22.69 4.39 12.31
CA GLU A 153 -22.01 3.89 13.50
C GLU A 153 -21.33 5.03 14.26
N ARG A 154 -22.16 5.81 14.96
CA ARG A 154 -21.65 6.55 16.11
C ARG A 154 -21.30 5.50 17.16
N HIS A 155 -20.06 5.31 17.42
CA HIS A 155 -19.58 4.62 18.61
C HIS A 155 -20.09 5.44 19.80
N ASP A 156 -21.24 5.05 20.33
CA ASP A 156 -21.79 5.60 21.56
C ASP A 156 -20.92 5.07 22.71
N GLY A 157 -19.84 5.76 22.95
CA GLY A 157 -18.93 5.55 24.07
C GLY A 157 -19.61 5.99 25.38
N ARG A 158 -20.76 5.41 25.72
CA ARG A 158 -21.28 5.49 27.06
C ARG A 158 -20.43 4.63 27.97
N GLN A 159 -19.41 5.25 28.54
CA GLN A 159 -18.90 4.81 29.84
C GLN A 159 -20.03 4.80 30.82
N GLN A 160 -20.50 3.61 31.21
CA GLN A 160 -21.29 3.43 32.38
C GLN A 160 -20.41 3.75 33.59
N VAL A 161 -20.53 4.99 34.07
CA VAL A 161 -20.10 5.33 35.42
C VAL A 161 -21.09 4.63 36.35
N THR A 162 -20.71 3.50 36.90
CA THR A 162 -21.40 2.90 38.03
C THR A 162 -21.16 3.80 39.23
N ALA A 163 -22.15 4.62 39.54
CA ALA A 163 -22.22 5.32 40.80
C ALA A 163 -22.45 4.30 41.89
N GLY A 164 -21.41 3.96 42.62
CA GLY A 164 -21.48 3.25 43.86
C GLY A 164 -22.13 4.16 44.91
N ALA A 165 -23.40 3.93 45.20
CA ALA A 165 -24.07 4.55 46.32
C ALA A 165 -23.56 3.91 47.62
N GLY A 166 -22.72 4.61 48.34
CA GLY A 166 -22.42 4.33 49.73
C GLY A 166 -23.57 4.73 50.58
N LEU A 167 -24.27 3.79 51.18
CA LEU A 167 -25.14 4.05 52.29
C LEU A 167 -24.37 3.82 53.59
N GLY A 168 -24.06 4.91 54.27
CA GLY A 168 -23.74 4.86 55.67
C GLY A 168 -24.98 4.78 56.51
N LEU A 169 -24.95 3.96 57.53
CA LEU A 169 -25.85 4.08 58.69
C LEU A 169 -25.26 3.41 59.93
N ARG A 170 -24.97 4.25 60.88
CA ARG A 170 -24.92 4.06 62.33
C ARG A 170 -23.92 3.06 62.91
#